data_75214159c205a6273fb9b0cc6fe51ca2
#
_entry.id   75214159c205a6273fb9b0cc6fe51ca2
#
_cell.length_a   1.000
_cell.length_b   1.000
_cell.length_c   1.000
_cell.angle_alpha   90.00
_cell.angle_beta   90.00
_cell.angle_gamma   90.00
#
_symmetry.space_group_name_H-M   'P 1'
#
loop_
_entity.id
_entity.type
_entity.pdbx_description
1 polymer ?
#
loop_
_entity_poly.entity_id
_entity_poly.type
_entity_poly.pdbx_seq_one_letter_code
_entity_poly.pdbx_strand_id
1 'polypeptide(L)'
;MNRTDRLYALAEELRRVGHAGTTSTRLARLFEVSPRTVKRDVSALQQAGLPVTAQAGLGGGYVLDASVGLPPVNFTPAQAVALALAVRALPPGSPFGTDAEAARGKVLDALPTADRLRADELSGRVWSRPEPGGAVATSQVLRAVEESLGRHRVLAIEYRSGDGTVSRRRIEPVLLARTEGHWYVAAWCQWRVAMRWFRLARILRADLTPERYDPRPVADVGEPPPDAYPVSSRPSD
;
A
#
# COMPACT_ATOMS: atom_id res chain seq x y z
N MET A 1 12.39 -34.65 7.48
CA MET A 1 11.40 -33.55 7.30
C MET A 1 10.55 -33.85 6.09
N ASN A 2 9.22 -33.78 6.16
CA ASN A 2 8.35 -34.00 5.02
C ASN A 2 8.44 -32.84 4.01
N ARG A 3 7.84 -32.99 2.80
CA ARG A 3 7.93 -31.98 1.74
C ARG A 3 7.23 -30.65 2.13
N THR A 4 6.07 -30.74 2.76
CA THR A 4 5.29 -29.56 3.14
C THR A 4 6.03 -28.74 4.18
N ASP A 5 6.51 -29.37 5.24
CA ASP A 5 7.30 -28.69 6.29
C ASP A 5 8.54 -28.04 5.71
N ARG A 6 9.19 -28.71 4.75
CA ARG A 6 10.38 -28.17 4.08
C ARG A 6 10.06 -26.95 3.22
N LEU A 7 8.94 -26.94 2.51
CA LEU A 7 8.50 -25.75 1.74
C LEU A 7 8.27 -24.54 2.64
N TYR A 8 7.61 -24.72 3.79
CA TYR A 8 7.44 -23.65 4.79
C TYR A 8 8.77 -23.17 5.34
N ALA A 9 9.64 -24.08 5.78
CA ALA A 9 10.94 -23.73 6.33
C ALA A 9 11.84 -23.03 5.28
N LEU A 10 11.75 -23.45 4.01
CA LEU A 10 12.47 -22.84 2.90
C LEU A 10 11.96 -21.39 2.63
N ALA A 11 10.67 -21.17 2.66
CA ALA A 11 10.09 -19.83 2.51
C ALA A 11 10.52 -18.90 3.66
N GLU A 12 10.52 -19.39 4.91
CA GLU A 12 11.00 -18.63 6.08
C GLU A 12 12.49 -18.30 6.00
N GLU A 13 13.33 -19.26 5.56
CA GLU A 13 14.75 -18.99 5.42
C GLU A 13 15.02 -17.96 4.31
N LEU A 14 14.29 -18.01 3.19
CA LEU A 14 14.39 -17.01 2.13
C LEU A 14 13.98 -15.62 2.63
N ARG A 15 12.94 -15.52 3.48
CA ARG A 15 12.54 -14.25 4.13
C ARG A 15 13.62 -13.73 5.07
N ARG A 16 14.19 -14.63 5.90
CA ARG A 16 15.23 -14.28 6.87
C ARG A 16 16.50 -13.73 6.19
N VAL A 17 16.88 -14.31 5.08
CA VAL A 17 18.07 -13.88 4.32
C VAL A 17 17.80 -12.59 3.53
N GLY A 18 16.56 -12.36 3.12
CA GLY A 18 16.14 -11.16 2.40
C GLY A 18 16.94 -10.89 1.13
N HIS A 19 17.28 -9.62 0.91
CA HIS A 19 18.03 -9.19 -0.29
C HIS A 19 19.46 -9.72 -0.41
N ALA A 20 20.05 -10.20 0.69
CA ALA A 20 21.39 -10.82 0.63
C ALA A 20 21.41 -12.11 -0.20
N GLY A 21 20.25 -12.74 -0.35
CA GLY A 21 20.10 -13.97 -1.12
C GLY A 21 20.77 -15.19 -0.50
N THR A 22 20.48 -16.36 -1.03
CA THR A 22 21.11 -17.62 -0.59
C THR A 22 21.21 -18.63 -1.74
N THR A 23 22.26 -19.43 -1.74
CA THR A 23 22.51 -20.40 -2.82
C THR A 23 21.75 -21.71 -2.61
N SER A 24 21.45 -22.41 -3.73
CA SER A 24 20.88 -23.76 -3.66
C SER A 24 21.74 -24.74 -2.84
N THR A 25 23.06 -24.58 -2.88
CA THR A 25 24.00 -25.40 -2.12
C THR A 25 23.90 -25.14 -0.61
N ARG A 26 23.77 -23.87 -0.19
CA ARG A 26 23.61 -23.52 1.22
C ARG A 26 22.27 -24.03 1.77
N LEU A 27 21.19 -23.86 1.01
CA LEU A 27 19.86 -24.37 1.36
C LEU A 27 19.84 -25.90 1.41
N ALA A 28 20.50 -26.54 0.45
CA ALA A 28 20.63 -27.99 0.42
C ALA A 28 21.30 -28.56 1.68
N ARG A 29 22.38 -27.90 2.13
CA ARG A 29 23.07 -28.26 3.38
C ARG A 29 22.21 -27.99 4.61
N LEU A 30 21.51 -26.84 4.65
CA LEU A 30 20.67 -26.47 5.79
C LEU A 30 19.49 -27.44 5.99
N PHE A 31 18.88 -27.89 4.88
CA PHE A 31 17.71 -28.79 4.92
C PHE A 31 18.04 -30.26 4.71
N GLU A 32 19.33 -30.61 4.62
CA GLU A 32 19.83 -31.99 4.44
C GLU A 32 19.22 -32.67 3.20
N VAL A 33 19.14 -31.92 2.09
CA VAL A 33 18.61 -32.41 0.82
C VAL A 33 19.58 -32.11 -0.33
N SER A 34 19.32 -32.65 -1.53
CA SER A 34 20.11 -32.32 -2.69
C SER A 34 19.84 -30.92 -3.24
N PRO A 35 20.81 -30.24 -3.91
CA PRO A 35 20.54 -28.97 -4.60
C PRO A 35 19.43 -29.08 -5.66
N ARG A 36 19.27 -30.26 -6.27
CA ARG A 36 18.16 -30.55 -7.20
C ARG A 36 16.80 -30.50 -6.51
N THR A 37 16.71 -31.02 -5.27
CA THR A 37 15.51 -30.94 -4.45
C THR A 37 15.18 -29.49 -4.12
N VAL A 38 16.17 -28.68 -3.70
CA VAL A 38 15.97 -27.25 -3.42
C VAL A 38 15.45 -26.51 -4.65
N LYS A 39 16.03 -26.73 -5.83
CA LYS A 39 15.56 -26.11 -7.08
C LYS A 39 14.09 -26.44 -7.37
N ARG A 40 13.68 -27.70 -7.17
CA ARG A 40 12.29 -28.14 -7.37
C ARG A 40 11.36 -27.51 -6.36
N ASP A 41 11.79 -27.42 -5.11
CA ASP A 41 10.99 -26.81 -4.02
C ASP A 41 10.87 -25.29 -4.22
N VAL A 42 11.92 -24.58 -4.64
CA VAL A 42 11.85 -23.15 -5.01
C VAL A 42 10.87 -22.95 -6.17
N SER A 43 10.94 -23.80 -7.22
CA SER A 43 9.97 -23.71 -8.32
C SER A 43 8.53 -23.89 -7.85
N ALA A 44 8.28 -24.78 -6.88
CA ALA A 44 6.96 -24.97 -6.30
C ALA A 44 6.50 -23.71 -5.52
N LEU A 45 7.40 -23.05 -4.78
CA LEU A 45 7.11 -21.80 -4.09
C LEU A 45 6.80 -20.66 -5.09
N GLN A 46 7.54 -20.58 -6.20
CA GLN A 46 7.27 -19.62 -7.27
C GLN A 46 5.89 -19.84 -7.91
N GLN A 47 5.55 -21.10 -8.19
CA GLN A 47 4.22 -21.47 -8.72
C GLN A 47 3.09 -21.17 -7.71
N ALA A 48 3.38 -21.24 -6.41
CA ALA A 48 2.47 -20.85 -5.34
C ALA A 48 2.39 -19.32 -5.12
N GLY A 49 3.07 -18.53 -5.98
CA GLY A 49 3.00 -17.06 -5.95
C GLY A 49 4.02 -16.37 -5.04
N LEU A 50 5.01 -17.11 -4.47
CA LEU A 50 6.09 -16.45 -3.75
C LEU A 50 7.03 -15.74 -4.74
N PRO A 51 7.36 -14.46 -4.54
CA PRO A 51 8.20 -13.67 -5.43
C PRO A 51 9.69 -13.99 -5.22
N VAL A 52 10.09 -15.21 -5.54
CA VAL A 52 11.47 -15.67 -5.48
C VAL A 52 12.12 -15.49 -6.84
N THR A 53 13.19 -14.72 -6.90
CA THR A 53 14.01 -14.55 -8.12
C THR A 53 15.33 -15.32 -8.00
N ALA A 54 15.79 -15.88 -9.11
CA ALA A 54 17.11 -16.50 -9.21
C ALA A 54 18.08 -15.47 -9.78
N GLN A 55 19.16 -15.18 -9.05
CA GLN A 55 20.25 -14.35 -9.51
C GLN A 55 21.41 -15.24 -9.98
N ALA A 56 21.92 -14.99 -11.20
CA ALA A 56 23.07 -15.69 -11.75
C ALA A 56 24.37 -14.99 -11.34
N GLY A 57 25.46 -15.74 -11.19
CA GLY A 57 26.82 -15.22 -10.97
C GLY A 57 27.51 -15.75 -9.71
N LEU A 58 28.76 -15.31 -9.49
CA LEU A 58 29.54 -15.57 -8.27
C LEU A 58 28.86 -14.90 -7.08
N GLY A 59 28.28 -15.70 -6.18
CA GLY A 59 27.41 -15.22 -5.10
C GLY A 59 25.93 -15.19 -5.45
N GLY A 60 25.55 -15.56 -6.67
CA GLY A 60 24.17 -15.69 -7.11
C GLY A 60 23.42 -16.79 -6.35
N GLY A 61 22.08 -16.72 -6.37
CA GLY A 61 21.24 -17.66 -5.65
C GLY A 61 19.77 -17.26 -5.73
N TYR A 62 19.03 -17.56 -4.70
CA TYR A 62 17.62 -17.20 -4.57
C TYR A 62 17.46 -15.99 -3.65
N VAL A 63 16.75 -15.02 -4.13
CA VAL A 63 16.34 -13.82 -3.38
C VAL A 63 14.82 -13.80 -3.33
N LEU A 64 14.25 -13.66 -2.15
CA LEU A 64 12.84 -13.35 -2.02
C LEU A 64 12.67 -11.84 -2.04
N ASP A 65 11.94 -11.34 -3.00
CA ASP A 65 11.61 -9.91 -3.04
C ASP A 65 10.47 -9.62 -2.04
N ALA A 66 10.87 -9.26 -0.83
CA ALA A 66 9.92 -8.92 0.25
C ALA A 66 9.07 -7.67 -0.07
N SER A 67 9.44 -6.89 -1.11
CA SER A 67 8.66 -5.70 -1.53
C SER A 67 7.41 -6.07 -2.32
N VAL A 68 7.30 -7.28 -2.83
CA VAL A 68 6.20 -7.72 -3.72
C VAL A 68 4.99 -8.26 -2.96
N GLY A 69 5.09 -8.56 -1.65
CA GLY A 69 3.96 -9.07 -0.89
C GLY A 69 4.20 -9.23 0.60
N LEU A 70 3.12 -9.28 1.36
CA LEU A 70 3.16 -9.60 2.77
C LEU A 70 3.41 -11.10 2.98
N PRO A 71 4.07 -11.49 4.10
CA PRO A 71 4.03 -12.89 4.54
C PRO A 71 2.59 -13.36 4.70
N PRO A 72 2.31 -14.68 4.68
CA PRO A 72 0.97 -15.18 4.97
C PRO A 72 0.46 -14.60 6.29
N VAL A 73 -0.63 -13.85 6.24
CA VAL A 73 -1.31 -13.30 7.40
C VAL A 73 -2.58 -14.11 7.61
N ASN A 74 -2.74 -14.68 8.79
CA ASN A 74 -3.93 -15.45 9.14
C ASN A 74 -4.92 -14.52 9.83
N PHE A 75 -6.12 -14.42 9.27
CA PHE A 75 -7.26 -13.74 9.88
C PHE A 75 -8.26 -14.77 10.40
N THR A 76 -8.83 -14.52 11.58
CA THR A 76 -10.07 -15.19 11.95
C THR A 76 -11.22 -14.68 11.06
N PRO A 77 -12.31 -15.45 10.88
CA PRO A 77 -13.47 -14.97 10.11
C PRO A 77 -13.98 -13.61 10.60
N ALA A 78 -14.04 -13.41 11.93
CA ALA A 78 -14.47 -12.14 12.51
C ALA A 78 -13.55 -10.96 12.16
N GLN A 79 -12.24 -11.16 12.15
CA GLN A 79 -11.27 -10.14 11.76
C GLN A 79 -11.38 -9.79 10.26
N ALA A 80 -11.60 -10.80 9.42
CA ALA A 80 -11.79 -10.58 7.99
C ALA A 80 -13.07 -9.77 7.71
N VAL A 81 -14.19 -10.09 8.39
CA VAL A 81 -15.44 -9.34 8.31
C VAL A 81 -15.24 -7.90 8.80
N ALA A 82 -14.59 -7.69 9.95
CA ALA A 82 -14.35 -6.36 10.49
C ALA A 82 -13.51 -5.49 9.52
N LEU A 83 -12.46 -6.07 8.91
CA LEU A 83 -11.64 -5.39 7.91
C LEU A 83 -12.46 -5.03 6.67
N ALA A 84 -13.29 -5.95 6.17
CA ALA A 84 -14.15 -5.72 5.03
C ALA A 84 -15.17 -4.58 5.28
N LEU A 85 -15.75 -4.52 6.49
CA LEU A 85 -16.65 -3.45 6.91
C LEU A 85 -15.92 -2.11 7.02
N ALA A 86 -14.71 -2.08 7.60
CA ALA A 86 -13.90 -0.87 7.71
C ALA A 86 -13.58 -0.26 6.34
N VAL A 87 -13.22 -1.09 5.35
CA VAL A 87 -12.99 -0.63 3.98
C VAL A 87 -14.26 -0.04 3.36
N ARG A 88 -15.43 -0.66 3.56
CA ARG A 88 -16.72 -0.13 3.06
C ARG A 88 -17.13 1.17 3.70
N ALA A 89 -16.66 1.46 4.91
CA ALA A 89 -16.91 2.72 5.61
C ALA A 89 -15.99 3.87 5.14
N LEU A 90 -15.01 3.60 4.29
CA LEU A 90 -14.15 4.66 3.75
C LEU A 90 -14.98 5.67 2.94
N PRO A 91 -14.75 6.97 3.15
CA PRO A 91 -15.42 8.01 2.37
C PRO A 91 -15.09 7.90 0.88
N PRO A 92 -16.01 8.28 -0.02
CA PRO A 92 -15.73 8.35 -1.45
C PRO A 92 -14.50 9.23 -1.75
N GLY A 93 -13.63 8.76 -2.65
CA GLY A 93 -12.40 9.48 -3.00
C GLY A 93 -11.31 9.45 -1.93
N SER A 94 -11.41 8.51 -0.99
CA SER A 94 -10.31 8.25 -0.06
C SER A 94 -9.05 7.83 -0.82
N PRO A 95 -7.86 8.34 -0.43
CA PRO A 95 -6.59 7.81 -0.89
C PRO A 95 -6.52 6.30 -0.62
N PHE A 96 -5.84 5.58 -1.49
CA PHE A 96 -5.74 4.12 -1.46
C PHE A 96 -7.08 3.37 -1.50
N GLY A 97 -8.20 4.04 -1.79
CA GLY A 97 -9.53 3.45 -1.81
C GLY A 97 -9.66 2.30 -2.81
N THR A 98 -9.03 2.41 -3.99
CA THR A 98 -9.01 1.36 -5.00
C THR A 98 -8.26 0.12 -4.51
N ASP A 99 -7.10 0.31 -3.86
CA ASP A 99 -6.30 -0.79 -3.32
C ASP A 99 -6.98 -1.41 -2.09
N ALA A 100 -7.64 -0.60 -1.27
CA ALA A 100 -8.45 -1.09 -0.15
C ALA A 100 -9.60 -1.99 -0.62
N GLU A 101 -10.35 -1.60 -1.67
CA GLU A 101 -11.40 -2.44 -2.26
C GLU A 101 -10.84 -3.73 -2.86
N ALA A 102 -9.69 -3.67 -3.54
CA ALA A 102 -9.03 -4.85 -4.06
C ALA A 102 -8.58 -5.81 -2.93
N ALA A 103 -8.03 -5.27 -1.85
CA ALA A 103 -7.65 -6.04 -0.66
C ALA A 103 -8.88 -6.66 0.03
N ARG A 104 -9.98 -5.89 0.16
CA ARG A 104 -11.25 -6.40 0.67
C ARG A 104 -11.75 -7.60 -0.12
N GLY A 105 -11.72 -7.50 -1.45
CA GLY A 105 -12.10 -8.62 -2.33
C GLY A 105 -11.28 -9.87 -2.02
N LYS A 106 -9.96 -9.77 -1.98
CA LYS A 106 -9.06 -10.89 -1.66
C LYS A 106 -9.35 -11.52 -0.29
N VAL A 107 -9.61 -10.68 0.72
CA VAL A 107 -9.93 -11.15 2.08
C VAL A 107 -11.27 -11.91 2.09
N LEU A 108 -12.31 -11.38 1.45
CA LEU A 108 -13.62 -12.01 1.37
C LEU A 108 -13.57 -13.31 0.55
N ASP A 109 -12.81 -13.34 -0.54
CA ASP A 109 -12.66 -14.53 -1.39
C ASP A 109 -11.93 -15.68 -0.67
N ALA A 110 -11.07 -15.36 0.30
CA ALA A 110 -10.41 -16.34 1.14
C ALA A 110 -11.30 -16.90 2.26
N LEU A 111 -12.46 -16.27 2.55
CA LEU A 111 -13.39 -16.76 3.57
C LEU A 111 -14.17 -18.00 3.10
N PRO A 112 -14.48 -18.92 4.03
CA PRO A 112 -15.48 -19.97 3.80
C PRO A 112 -16.83 -19.34 3.39
N THR A 113 -17.59 -20.05 2.56
CA THR A 113 -18.88 -19.57 2.02
C THR A 113 -19.84 -19.04 3.10
N ALA A 114 -19.96 -19.75 4.23
CA ALA A 114 -20.83 -19.35 5.34
C ALA A 114 -20.42 -18.01 5.96
N ASP A 115 -19.11 -17.77 6.12
CA ASP A 115 -18.58 -16.53 6.69
C ASP A 115 -18.70 -15.36 5.70
N ARG A 116 -18.59 -15.63 4.40
CA ARG A 116 -18.83 -14.64 3.33
C ARG A 116 -20.28 -14.17 3.35
N LEU A 117 -21.24 -15.08 3.40
CA LEU A 117 -22.67 -14.75 3.50
C LEU A 117 -22.97 -13.93 4.74
N ARG A 118 -22.34 -14.27 5.87
CA ARG A 118 -22.44 -13.49 7.11
C ARG A 118 -21.86 -12.10 6.99
N ALA A 119 -20.71 -11.95 6.31
CA ALA A 119 -20.11 -10.65 6.02
C ALA A 119 -21.04 -9.76 5.18
N ASP A 120 -21.67 -10.32 4.15
CA ASP A 120 -22.62 -9.63 3.28
C ASP A 120 -23.88 -9.21 4.05
N GLU A 121 -24.42 -10.10 4.89
CA GLU A 121 -25.59 -9.78 5.75
C GLU A 121 -25.25 -8.64 6.72
N LEU A 122 -24.11 -8.70 7.42
CA LEU A 122 -23.69 -7.66 8.36
C LEU A 122 -23.43 -6.34 7.63
N SER A 123 -22.80 -6.37 6.46
CA SER A 123 -22.56 -5.19 5.63
C SER A 123 -23.86 -4.49 5.22
N GLY A 124 -24.90 -5.25 4.93
CA GLY A 124 -26.23 -4.74 4.60
C GLY A 124 -26.93 -4.05 5.78
N ARG A 125 -26.48 -4.28 7.01
CA ARG A 125 -27.00 -3.66 8.24
C ARG A 125 -26.21 -2.42 8.67
N VAL A 126 -25.09 -2.11 8.01
CA VAL A 126 -24.28 -0.92 8.28
C VAL A 126 -24.56 0.14 7.21
N TRP A 127 -25.18 1.22 7.65
CA TRP A 127 -25.49 2.33 6.76
C TRP A 127 -24.50 3.46 7.02
N SER A 128 -23.83 3.92 5.96
CA SER A 128 -23.00 5.11 5.98
C SER A 128 -23.69 6.20 5.18
N ARG A 129 -23.88 7.36 5.79
CA ARG A 129 -24.31 8.55 5.05
C ARG A 129 -23.05 9.22 4.50
N PRO A 130 -22.94 9.42 3.18
CA PRO A 130 -21.91 10.31 2.66
C PRO A 130 -22.08 11.69 3.30
N GLU A 131 -21.06 12.19 3.98
CA GLU A 131 -21.08 13.61 4.34
C GLU A 131 -21.23 14.44 3.06
N PRO A 132 -21.96 15.56 3.09
CA PRO A 132 -22.06 16.47 1.96
C PRO A 132 -20.65 17.01 1.67
N GLY A 133 -19.87 16.27 0.97
CA GLY A 133 -18.54 16.60 0.53
C GLY A 133 -18.56 16.77 -0.98
N GLY A 134 -18.24 17.98 -1.45
CA GLY A 134 -18.23 18.32 -2.86
C GLY A 134 -17.42 17.37 -3.74
N ALA A 135 -17.08 17.81 -4.95
CA ALA A 135 -16.38 17.06 -5.95
C ALA A 135 -15.24 16.17 -5.39
N VAL A 136 -15.17 14.94 -5.83
CA VAL A 136 -14.16 13.94 -5.48
C VAL A 136 -13.05 13.99 -6.54
N ALA A 137 -11.80 13.79 -6.12
CA ALA A 137 -10.68 13.64 -7.05
C ALA A 137 -10.87 12.38 -7.92
N THR A 138 -10.42 12.43 -9.16
CA THR A 138 -10.43 11.26 -10.03
C THR A 138 -9.44 10.19 -9.54
N SER A 139 -9.71 8.93 -9.82
CA SER A 139 -8.82 7.81 -9.47
C SER A 139 -7.41 8.00 -10.05
N GLN A 140 -7.29 8.64 -11.22
CA GLN A 140 -5.99 8.94 -11.83
C GLN A 140 -5.20 9.96 -11.01
N VAL A 141 -5.85 11.04 -10.53
CA VAL A 141 -5.23 12.05 -9.67
C VAL A 141 -4.79 11.42 -8.35
N LEU A 142 -5.65 10.64 -7.72
CA LEU A 142 -5.33 9.94 -6.47
C LEU A 142 -4.08 9.06 -6.62
N ARG A 143 -4.06 8.18 -7.61
CA ARG A 143 -2.91 7.31 -7.88
C ARG A 143 -1.61 8.08 -8.11
N ALA A 144 -1.67 9.17 -8.88
CA ALA A 144 -0.48 9.98 -9.15
C ALA A 144 0.06 10.63 -7.87
N VAL A 145 -0.82 11.12 -6.98
CA VAL A 145 -0.45 11.69 -5.68
C VAL A 145 0.14 10.62 -4.76
N GLU A 146 -0.51 9.46 -4.64
CA GLU A 146 -0.07 8.31 -3.84
C GLU A 146 1.31 7.81 -4.28
N GLU A 147 1.50 7.64 -5.60
CA GLU A 147 2.77 7.21 -6.18
C GLU A 147 3.88 8.26 -5.99
N SER A 148 3.56 9.55 -6.16
CA SER A 148 4.48 10.64 -5.90
C SER A 148 4.96 10.63 -4.44
N LEU A 149 4.02 10.48 -3.50
CA LEU A 149 4.32 10.42 -2.06
C LEU A 149 5.18 9.19 -1.71
N GLY A 150 4.81 8.01 -2.22
CA GLY A 150 5.52 6.77 -1.92
C GLY A 150 6.90 6.65 -2.57
N ARG A 151 7.12 7.29 -3.73
CA ARG A 151 8.39 7.23 -4.49
C ARG A 151 9.23 8.51 -4.43
N HIS A 152 8.77 9.53 -3.70
CA HIS A 152 9.42 10.85 -3.58
C HIS A 152 9.73 11.47 -4.96
N ARG A 153 8.70 11.51 -5.82
CA ARG A 153 8.82 12.08 -7.17
C ARG A 153 7.99 13.35 -7.29
N VAL A 154 8.60 14.38 -7.87
CA VAL A 154 7.91 15.65 -8.12
C VAL A 154 6.66 15.41 -8.97
N LEU A 155 5.55 15.99 -8.54
CA LEU A 155 4.25 15.88 -9.21
C LEU A 155 3.94 17.20 -9.95
N ALA A 156 3.69 17.10 -11.25
CA ALA A 156 3.16 18.21 -12.04
C ALA A 156 1.64 18.19 -11.99
N ILE A 157 1.03 19.24 -11.46
CA ILE A 157 -0.42 19.34 -11.33
C ILE A 157 -0.99 20.52 -12.13
N GLU A 158 -2.20 20.35 -12.63
CA GLU A 158 -3.08 21.42 -13.05
C GLU A 158 -4.12 21.64 -11.96
N TYR A 159 -4.11 22.81 -11.34
CA TYR A 159 -4.89 23.09 -10.13
C TYR A 159 -5.83 24.28 -10.33
N ARG A 160 -7.11 24.09 -9.93
CA ARG A 160 -8.12 25.15 -9.90
C ARG A 160 -8.21 25.73 -8.49
N SER A 161 -7.80 27.00 -8.34
CA SER A 161 -7.91 27.75 -7.08
C SER A 161 -9.36 27.99 -6.67
N GLY A 162 -9.57 28.52 -5.46
CA GLY A 162 -10.91 28.82 -4.94
C GLY A 162 -11.66 29.89 -5.74
N ASP A 163 -10.92 30.80 -6.36
CA ASP A 163 -11.40 31.86 -7.26
C ASP A 163 -11.66 31.39 -8.69
N GLY A 164 -11.48 30.08 -8.98
CA GLY A 164 -11.65 29.49 -10.29
C GLY A 164 -10.42 29.53 -11.19
N THR A 165 -9.37 30.25 -10.82
CA THR A 165 -8.13 30.37 -11.62
C THR A 165 -7.44 29.02 -11.76
N VAL A 166 -7.12 28.64 -12.99
CA VAL A 166 -6.37 27.40 -13.29
C VAL A 166 -4.88 27.74 -13.44
N SER A 167 -4.04 26.94 -12.79
CA SER A 167 -2.58 27.13 -12.83
C SER A 167 -1.85 25.79 -12.87
N ARG A 168 -0.73 25.74 -13.54
CA ARG A 168 0.18 24.57 -13.53
C ARG A 168 1.22 24.76 -12.43
N ARG A 169 1.44 23.70 -11.66
CA ARG A 169 2.37 23.73 -10.53
C ARG A 169 3.17 22.44 -10.48
N ARG A 170 4.38 22.56 -9.94
CA ARG A 170 5.21 21.42 -9.55
C ARG A 170 5.24 21.38 -8.04
N ILE A 171 4.88 20.24 -7.48
CA ILE A 171 4.77 20.05 -6.04
C ILE A 171 5.52 18.80 -5.59
N GLU A 172 5.99 18.85 -4.35
CA GLU A 172 6.64 17.76 -3.63
C GLU A 172 5.70 17.36 -2.48
N PRO A 173 4.87 16.32 -2.64
CA PRO A 173 3.94 15.87 -1.61
C PRO A 173 4.66 15.48 -0.31
N VAL A 174 4.07 15.86 0.82
CA VAL A 174 4.58 15.55 2.17
C VAL A 174 3.60 14.70 2.94
N LEU A 175 2.31 15.04 2.94
CA LEU A 175 1.28 14.26 3.60
C LEU A 175 -0.08 14.40 2.92
N LEU A 176 -0.95 13.43 3.19
CA LEU A 176 -2.37 13.46 2.88
C LEU A 176 -3.15 13.67 4.17
N ALA A 177 -4.09 14.60 4.16
CA ALA A 177 -4.95 14.87 5.31
C ALA A 177 -6.40 15.02 4.89
N ARG A 178 -7.31 14.60 5.78
CA ARG A 178 -8.74 14.85 5.65
C ARG A 178 -9.16 15.85 6.72
N THR A 179 -9.71 16.98 6.28
CA THR A 179 -10.27 17.99 7.16
C THR A 179 -11.55 18.57 6.54
N GLU A 180 -12.54 18.88 7.37
CA GLU A 180 -13.83 19.42 6.93
C GLU A 180 -14.48 18.61 5.79
N GLY A 181 -14.41 17.29 5.86
CA GLY A 181 -14.98 16.41 4.84
C GLY A 181 -14.20 16.32 3.52
N HIS A 182 -13.07 17.01 3.38
CA HIS A 182 -12.29 17.08 2.16
C HIS A 182 -10.88 16.50 2.30
N TRP A 183 -10.39 15.87 1.22
CA TRP A 183 -9.02 15.40 1.14
C TRP A 183 -8.10 16.49 0.57
N TYR A 184 -6.94 16.63 1.18
CA TYR A 184 -5.87 17.54 0.79
C TYR A 184 -4.55 16.81 0.70
N VAL A 185 -3.68 17.30 -0.19
CA VAL A 185 -2.25 17.02 -0.15
C VAL A 185 -1.52 18.27 0.31
N ALA A 186 -0.79 18.16 1.44
CA ALA A 186 0.17 19.18 1.83
C ALA A 186 1.46 18.89 1.09
N ALA A 187 1.99 19.91 0.39
CA ALA A 187 3.14 19.75 -0.48
C ALA A 187 3.97 21.05 -0.54
N TRP A 188 5.26 20.89 -0.73
CA TRP A 188 6.11 22.01 -1.11
C TRP A 188 5.83 22.44 -2.55
N CYS A 189 5.45 23.66 -2.75
CA CYS A 189 5.18 24.21 -4.08
C CYS A 189 6.43 24.90 -4.61
N GLN A 190 7.08 24.30 -5.62
CA GLN A 190 8.31 24.85 -6.22
C GLN A 190 8.14 26.26 -6.76
N TRP A 191 6.96 26.57 -7.33
CA TRP A 191 6.69 27.92 -7.84
C TRP A 191 6.55 29.00 -6.73
N ARG A 192 5.92 28.63 -5.59
CA ARG A 192 5.71 29.58 -4.48
C ARG A 192 6.84 29.54 -3.44
N VAL A 193 7.75 28.56 -3.56
CA VAL A 193 8.85 28.29 -2.62
C VAL A 193 8.30 28.23 -1.17
N ALA A 194 7.18 27.52 -1.00
CA ALA A 194 6.47 27.42 0.29
C ALA A 194 5.61 26.16 0.37
N MET A 195 5.36 25.71 1.60
CA MET A 195 4.38 24.67 1.89
C MET A 195 2.97 25.17 1.54
N ARG A 196 2.20 24.34 0.86
CA ARG A 196 0.82 24.64 0.43
C ARG A 196 -0.07 23.42 0.54
N TRP A 197 -1.34 23.67 0.83
CA TRP A 197 -2.39 22.68 0.87
C TRP A 197 -3.18 22.73 -0.43
N PHE A 198 -3.25 21.60 -1.11
CA PHE A 198 -3.99 21.45 -2.35
C PHE A 198 -5.17 20.49 -2.10
N ARG A 199 -6.39 20.98 -2.24
CA ARG A 199 -7.59 20.14 -2.17
C ARG A 199 -7.60 19.18 -3.36
N LEU A 200 -7.62 17.86 -3.10
CA LEU A 200 -7.49 16.85 -4.15
C LEU A 200 -8.55 16.99 -5.25
N ALA A 201 -9.80 17.28 -4.86
CA ALA A 201 -10.89 17.49 -5.81
C ALA A 201 -10.73 18.71 -6.75
N ARG A 202 -9.78 19.59 -6.47
CA ARG A 202 -9.45 20.75 -7.31
C ARG A 202 -8.25 20.51 -8.23
N ILE A 203 -7.60 19.37 -8.10
CA ILE A 203 -6.56 18.94 -9.03
C ILE A 203 -7.26 18.36 -10.26
N LEU A 204 -7.12 19.03 -11.40
CA LEU A 204 -7.74 18.65 -12.66
C LEU A 204 -6.93 17.57 -13.37
N ARG A 205 -5.60 17.63 -13.22
CA ARG A 205 -4.64 16.68 -13.79
C ARG A 205 -3.42 16.57 -12.87
N ALA A 206 -2.84 15.37 -12.80
CA ALA A 206 -1.63 15.09 -12.05
C ALA A 206 -0.77 14.09 -12.84
N ASP A 207 0.47 14.45 -13.10
CA ASP A 207 1.44 13.64 -13.83
C ASP A 207 2.73 13.53 -13.00
N LEU A 208 3.22 12.29 -12.82
CA LEU A 208 4.53 12.05 -12.22
C LEU A 208 5.63 12.54 -13.16
N THR A 209 6.59 13.30 -12.60
CA THR A 209 7.78 13.67 -13.35
C THR A 209 8.93 12.69 -13.11
N PRO A 210 9.97 12.63 -13.94
CA PRO A 210 11.16 11.83 -13.67
C PRO A 210 11.99 12.36 -12.49
N GLU A 211 11.79 13.59 -12.05
CA GLU A 211 12.54 14.25 -10.99
C GLU A 211 12.17 13.72 -9.62
N ARG A 212 13.18 13.49 -8.77
CA ARG A 212 13.02 13.11 -7.37
C ARG A 212 13.21 14.31 -6.46
N TYR A 213 12.64 14.25 -5.27
CA TYR A 213 12.88 15.23 -4.21
C TYR A 213 13.28 14.52 -2.91
N ASP A 214 14.01 15.21 -2.07
CA ASP A 214 14.34 14.73 -0.73
C ASP A 214 13.10 14.85 0.17
N PRO A 215 12.72 13.77 0.89
CA PRO A 215 11.55 13.79 1.76
C PRO A 215 11.65 14.90 2.80
N ARG A 216 10.62 15.73 2.89
CA ARG A 216 10.50 16.75 3.93
C ARG A 216 9.86 16.17 5.18
N PRO A 217 10.31 16.59 6.38
CA PRO A 217 9.65 16.22 7.62
C PRO A 217 8.18 16.66 7.62
N VAL A 218 7.29 15.83 8.18
CA VAL A 218 5.88 16.20 8.34
C VAL A 218 5.72 17.46 9.20
N ALA A 219 6.63 17.70 10.14
CA ALA A 219 6.68 18.91 10.95
C ALA A 219 6.79 20.21 10.12
N ASP A 220 7.34 20.17 8.90
CA ASP A 220 7.40 21.34 8.01
C ASP A 220 6.01 21.79 7.52
N VAL A 221 5.01 20.93 7.62
CA VAL A 221 3.62 21.26 7.25
C VAL A 221 2.95 22.14 8.32
N GLY A 222 3.46 22.11 9.56
CA GLY A 222 2.91 22.79 10.73
C GLY A 222 2.45 21.81 11.81
N GLU A 223 1.98 22.35 12.92
CA GLU A 223 1.41 21.52 14.00
C GLU A 223 0.08 20.90 13.56
N PRO A 224 -0.12 19.60 13.81
CA PRO A 224 -1.41 18.96 13.55
C PRO A 224 -2.48 19.58 14.46
N PRO A 225 -3.76 19.65 14.01
CA PRO A 225 -4.86 19.98 14.89
C PRO A 225 -4.88 19.08 16.14
N PRO A 226 -5.35 19.57 17.30
CA PRO A 226 -5.35 18.80 18.56
C PRO A 226 -6.10 17.46 18.49
N ASP A 227 -7.06 17.35 17.59
CA ASP A 227 -7.87 16.16 17.31
C ASP A 227 -7.38 15.31 16.14
N ALA A 228 -6.27 15.72 15.51
CA ALA A 228 -5.66 14.95 14.43
C ALA A 228 -4.72 13.88 14.98
N TYR A 229 -4.78 12.69 14.40
CA TYR A 229 -3.87 11.59 14.72
C TYR A 229 -3.33 10.93 13.43
N PRO A 230 -2.07 10.48 13.41
CA PRO A 230 -1.54 9.68 12.32
C PRO A 230 -2.25 8.32 12.25
N VAL A 231 -2.61 7.88 11.05
CA VAL A 231 -3.21 6.55 10.85
C VAL A 231 -2.30 5.41 11.31
N SER A 232 -0.99 5.65 11.38
CA SER A 232 0.00 4.69 11.88
C SER A 232 0.03 4.52 13.40
N SER A 233 -0.52 5.47 14.17
CA SER A 233 -0.59 5.38 15.63
C SER A 233 -1.82 4.59 16.05
N ARG A 234 -1.65 3.63 17.00
CA ARG A 234 -2.81 3.07 17.69
C ARG A 234 -3.47 4.19 18.51
N PRO A 235 -4.81 4.29 18.50
CA PRO A 235 -5.48 5.13 19.49
C PRO A 235 -4.96 4.72 20.87
N SER A 236 -4.53 5.69 21.66
CA SER A 236 -4.28 5.45 23.09
C SER A 236 -5.65 5.16 23.73
N ASP A 237 -5.78 4.01 24.37
CA ASP A 237 -6.93 3.64 25.19
C ASP A 237 -7.15 4.66 26.32
#